data_bdc6b7ab92a0e800fdb5bbbeb8ed581e
#
_entry.id   bdc6b7ab92a0e800fdb5bbbeb8ed581e
#
_cell.length_a   1.000
_cell.length_b   1.000
_cell.length_c   1.000
_cell.angle_alpha   90.00
_cell.angle_beta   90.00
_cell.angle_gamma   90.00
#
_symmetry.space_group_name_H-M   'P 1'
#
loop_
_entity.id
_entity.type
_entity.pdbx_description
1 polymer ?
#
loop_
_entity_poly.entity_id
_entity_poly.type
_entity_poly.pdbx_seq_one_letter_code
_entity_poly.pdbx_strand_id
1 'polypeptide(L)'
;MKTINKVYTFLYSLLLLIIFQGCSTKKVIVSDQPLAGIEISEIIKNSRKTDFTFENLRNRVKVEFDNGRLTQNIILSFRAIEDEVLWISASMIVPIAKILLTNERFVFYEKFQKTYIDEDLSKVLKLLNLKSPVKLLQNILYGGIVTDINRVKWDRIQNSNFYVLQSSKEIQTTLFINPKTFQLEQQRIFIPLLSSLITFNYRNYKNFDGKSVPSQVLISYIKGSRITRINLEYSQFDFPENLNFPMEIPSDYKRINLDEIIK
;
A
#
# COMPACT_ATOMS: atom_id res chain seq x y z
N MET A 1 -37.24 -42.28 -42.23
CA MET A 1 -36.93 -42.47 -40.78
C MET A 1 -35.46 -42.75 -40.45
N LYS A 2 -34.69 -43.49 -41.27
CA LYS A 2 -33.28 -43.83 -40.98
C LYS A 2 -32.26 -42.66 -41.10
N THR A 3 -32.54 -41.66 -41.88
CA THR A 3 -31.65 -40.50 -42.13
C THR A 3 -31.74 -39.45 -41.00
N ILE A 4 -32.92 -39.29 -40.40
CA ILE A 4 -33.15 -38.34 -39.29
C ILE A 4 -32.41 -38.78 -38.01
N ASN A 5 -32.41 -40.07 -37.71
CA ASN A 5 -31.65 -40.58 -36.54
C ASN A 5 -30.13 -40.40 -36.65
N LYS A 6 -29.57 -40.45 -37.85
CA LYS A 6 -28.13 -40.20 -38.08
C LYS A 6 -27.75 -38.74 -37.83
N VAL A 7 -28.63 -37.78 -38.15
CA VAL A 7 -28.40 -36.37 -37.90
C VAL A 7 -28.45 -36.06 -36.40
N TYR A 8 -29.38 -36.61 -35.66
CA TYR A 8 -29.43 -36.44 -34.20
C TYR A 8 -28.26 -37.06 -33.48
N THR A 9 -27.81 -38.26 -33.91
CA THR A 9 -26.59 -38.89 -33.35
C THR A 9 -25.34 -38.05 -33.63
N PHE A 10 -25.22 -37.45 -34.80
CA PHE A 10 -24.11 -36.58 -35.15
C PHE A 10 -24.15 -35.27 -34.33
N LEU A 11 -25.34 -34.68 -34.17
CA LEU A 11 -25.51 -33.48 -33.33
C LEU A 11 -25.23 -33.76 -31.84
N TYR A 12 -25.63 -34.90 -31.32
CA TYR A 12 -25.34 -35.35 -29.95
C TYR A 12 -23.83 -35.58 -29.73
N SER A 13 -23.16 -36.21 -30.71
CA SER A 13 -21.71 -36.41 -30.70
C SER A 13 -20.93 -35.07 -30.76
N LEU A 14 -21.40 -34.09 -31.54
CA LEU A 14 -20.80 -32.76 -31.63
C LEU A 14 -21.03 -31.96 -30.34
N LEU A 15 -22.20 -32.10 -29.72
CA LEU A 15 -22.52 -31.44 -28.44
C LEU A 15 -21.68 -32.01 -27.29
N LEU A 16 -21.41 -33.31 -27.28
CA LEU A 16 -20.55 -33.98 -26.27
C LEU A 16 -19.07 -33.51 -26.38
N LEU A 17 -18.58 -33.23 -27.59
CA LEU A 17 -17.22 -32.74 -27.83
C LEU A 17 -16.98 -31.31 -27.29
N ILE A 18 -18.02 -30.46 -27.19
CA ILE A 18 -17.92 -29.10 -26.69
C ILE A 18 -17.78 -29.04 -25.16
N ILE A 19 -18.28 -30.09 -24.43
CA ILE A 19 -18.27 -30.12 -22.96
C ILE A 19 -16.86 -30.43 -22.39
N PHE A 20 -15.93 -30.95 -23.18
CA PHE A 20 -14.57 -31.27 -22.75
C PHE A 20 -13.56 -30.13 -22.88
N GLN A 21 -13.96 -28.94 -23.24
CA GLN A 21 -13.12 -27.75 -23.09
C GLN A 21 -13.05 -27.34 -21.61
N GLY A 22 -12.53 -28.23 -20.77
CA GLY A 22 -12.25 -27.95 -19.38
C GLY A 22 -11.30 -26.76 -19.30
N CYS A 23 -11.74 -25.65 -18.74
CA CYS A 23 -10.88 -24.57 -18.30
C CYS A 23 -9.77 -25.15 -17.44
N SER A 24 -8.59 -25.31 -18.02
CA SER A 24 -7.36 -25.60 -17.28
C SER A 24 -7.06 -24.39 -16.40
N THR A 25 -7.62 -24.35 -15.19
CA THR A 25 -7.17 -23.44 -14.15
C THR A 25 -5.73 -23.81 -13.83
N LYS A 26 -4.78 -23.05 -14.35
CA LYS A 26 -3.38 -23.17 -13.97
C LYS A 26 -3.32 -22.99 -12.45
N LYS A 27 -3.13 -24.07 -11.70
CA LYS A 27 -2.84 -24.00 -10.27
C LYS A 27 -1.55 -23.24 -10.11
N VAL A 28 -1.57 -22.15 -9.34
CA VAL A 28 -0.35 -21.45 -8.96
C VAL A 28 0.48 -22.44 -8.14
N ILE A 29 1.64 -22.81 -8.67
CA ILE A 29 2.58 -23.67 -7.96
C ILE A 29 3.24 -22.78 -6.89
N VAL A 30 2.86 -23.02 -5.63
CA VAL A 30 3.46 -22.34 -4.48
C VAL A 30 4.82 -23.00 -4.20
N SER A 31 5.87 -22.20 -4.17
CA SER A 31 7.25 -22.65 -3.91
C SER A 31 7.91 -21.76 -2.87
N ASP A 32 8.76 -22.31 -2.02
CA ASP A 32 9.55 -21.52 -1.07
C ASP A 32 10.66 -20.71 -1.76
N GLN A 33 10.96 -21.03 -3.03
CA GLN A 33 11.93 -20.30 -3.85
C GLN A 33 11.27 -19.77 -5.13
N PRO A 34 11.81 -18.67 -5.69
CA PRO A 34 11.30 -18.10 -6.93
C PRO A 34 11.38 -19.09 -8.09
N LEU A 35 10.26 -19.33 -8.75
CA LEU A 35 10.19 -20.17 -9.95
C LEU A 35 10.80 -19.45 -11.14
N ALA A 36 11.72 -20.09 -11.87
CA ALA A 36 12.43 -19.49 -12.99
C ALA A 36 11.48 -19.08 -14.15
N GLY A 37 10.49 -19.90 -14.44
CA GLY A 37 9.57 -19.74 -15.57
C GLY A 37 8.29 -18.94 -15.32
N ILE A 38 8.11 -18.35 -14.14
CA ILE A 38 6.91 -17.54 -13.85
C ILE A 38 7.00 -16.17 -14.52
N GLU A 39 5.93 -15.78 -15.19
CA GLU A 39 5.82 -14.49 -15.86
C GLU A 39 5.63 -13.33 -14.88
N ILE A 40 6.17 -12.15 -15.21
CA ILE A 40 6.03 -10.92 -14.39
C ILE A 40 4.55 -10.59 -14.16
N SER A 41 3.71 -10.72 -15.19
CA SER A 41 2.27 -10.48 -15.11
C SER A 41 1.58 -11.39 -14.11
N GLU A 42 2.03 -12.64 -13.97
CA GLU A 42 1.49 -13.60 -13.02
C GLU A 42 1.94 -13.29 -11.58
N ILE A 43 3.20 -12.90 -11.39
CA ILE A 43 3.71 -12.43 -10.10
C ILE A 43 2.88 -11.24 -9.61
N ILE A 44 2.69 -10.23 -10.47
CA ILE A 44 1.91 -9.03 -10.18
C ILE A 44 0.45 -9.38 -9.85
N LYS A 45 -0.18 -10.22 -10.66
CA LYS A 45 -1.57 -10.64 -10.46
C LYS A 45 -1.76 -11.34 -9.11
N ASN A 46 -0.84 -12.22 -8.74
CA ASN A 46 -0.92 -12.94 -7.48
C ASN A 46 -0.59 -12.05 -6.29
N SER A 47 0.38 -11.14 -6.40
CA SER A 47 0.68 -10.16 -5.36
C SER A 47 -0.52 -9.25 -5.07
N ARG A 48 -1.25 -8.79 -6.09
CA ARG A 48 -2.47 -7.99 -5.90
C ARG A 48 -3.60 -8.71 -5.16
N LYS A 49 -3.66 -10.04 -5.24
CA LYS A 49 -4.65 -10.81 -4.47
C LYS A 49 -4.35 -10.79 -2.97
N THR A 50 -3.14 -10.39 -2.58
CA THR A 50 -2.72 -10.27 -1.19
C THR A 50 -2.85 -8.84 -0.66
N ASP A 51 -3.29 -7.87 -1.49
CA ASP A 51 -3.51 -6.49 -1.07
C ASP A 51 -4.53 -6.46 0.09
N PHE A 52 -4.20 -5.70 1.12
CA PHE A 52 -5.09 -5.50 2.25
C PHE A 52 -6.22 -4.53 1.86
N THR A 53 -7.45 -5.01 1.85
CA THR A 53 -8.65 -4.25 1.49
C THR A 53 -9.61 -4.16 2.67
N PHE A 54 -10.31 -3.06 2.77
CA PHE A 54 -11.30 -2.79 3.83
C PHE A 54 -12.30 -1.74 3.33
N GLU A 55 -13.48 -1.71 3.87
CA GLU A 55 -14.40 -0.60 3.67
C GLU A 55 -14.08 0.51 4.67
N ASN A 56 -14.18 0.19 5.95
CA ASN A 56 -13.84 1.05 7.06
C ASN A 56 -12.78 0.38 7.93
N LEU A 57 -11.81 1.15 8.39
CA LEU A 57 -10.73 0.66 9.23
C LEU A 57 -10.48 1.60 10.40
N ARG A 58 -10.34 1.02 11.57
CA ARG A 58 -9.79 1.68 12.75
C ARG A 58 -8.64 0.85 13.27
N ASN A 59 -7.47 1.45 13.46
CA ASN A 59 -6.34 0.76 14.07
C ASN A 59 -5.53 1.66 14.99
N ARG A 60 -4.71 1.03 15.81
CA ARG A 60 -3.79 1.68 16.73
C ARG A 60 -2.37 1.23 16.44
N VAL A 61 -1.45 2.17 16.36
CA VAL A 61 -0.08 1.95 15.95
C VAL A 61 0.86 2.60 16.94
N LYS A 62 1.82 1.84 17.45
CA LYS A 62 2.97 2.37 18.16
C LYS A 62 4.03 2.74 17.14
N VAL A 63 4.52 3.97 17.21
CA VAL A 63 5.53 4.51 16.30
C VAL A 63 6.77 4.85 17.09
N GLU A 64 7.90 4.31 16.64
CA GLU A 64 9.23 4.78 17.05
C GLU A 64 9.85 5.54 15.87
N PHE A 65 10.13 6.80 16.10
CA PHE A 65 10.81 7.69 15.15
C PHE A 65 12.24 7.93 15.61
N ASP A 66 13.22 7.74 14.71
CA ASP A 66 14.63 8.00 14.95
C ASP A 66 15.24 8.71 13.73
N ASN A 67 15.80 9.90 13.95
CA ASN A 67 16.51 10.68 12.92
C ASN A 67 18.04 10.74 13.14
N GLY A 68 18.56 9.88 14.02
CA GLY A 68 19.96 9.81 14.42
C GLY A 68 20.38 10.84 15.48
N ARG A 69 19.49 11.78 15.85
CA ARG A 69 19.69 12.77 16.91
C ARG A 69 18.67 12.68 18.02
N LEU A 70 17.48 12.26 17.67
CA LEU A 70 16.32 12.21 18.53
C LEU A 70 15.54 10.91 18.25
N THR A 71 15.22 10.19 19.31
CA THR A 71 14.28 9.06 19.27
C THR A 71 13.02 9.43 20.03
N GLN A 72 11.86 9.23 19.39
CA GLN A 72 10.54 9.52 19.99
C GLN A 72 9.59 8.34 19.82
N ASN A 73 8.80 8.07 20.85
CA ASN A 73 7.71 7.11 20.83
C ASN A 73 6.37 7.85 20.81
N ILE A 74 5.53 7.54 19.82
CA ILE A 74 4.24 8.18 19.57
C ILE A 74 3.20 7.08 19.39
N ILE A 75 2.00 7.28 19.88
CA ILE A 75 0.86 6.41 19.57
C ILE A 75 0.01 7.12 18.51
N LEU A 76 -0.20 6.43 17.39
CA LEU A 76 -1.13 6.89 16.36
C LEU A 76 -2.43 6.09 16.44
N SER A 77 -3.54 6.79 16.34
CA SER A 77 -4.86 6.20 16.10
C SER A 77 -5.28 6.56 14.68
N PHE A 78 -5.55 5.56 13.87
CA PHE A 78 -6.01 5.73 12.49
C PHE A 78 -7.50 5.43 12.38
N ARG A 79 -8.15 6.18 11.50
CA ARG A 79 -9.48 5.88 10.96
C ARG A 79 -9.41 6.10 9.46
N ALA A 80 -9.86 5.13 8.69
CA ALA A 80 -9.75 5.21 7.24
C ALA A 80 -10.98 4.61 6.56
N ILE A 81 -11.38 5.26 5.46
CA ILE A 81 -12.22 4.66 4.42
C ILE A 81 -11.29 4.32 3.26
N GLU A 82 -11.42 3.13 2.70
CA GLU A 82 -10.51 2.65 1.64
C GLU A 82 -10.49 3.64 0.47
N ASP A 83 -9.28 4.03 0.06
CA ASP A 83 -9.02 4.94 -1.06
C ASP A 83 -9.68 6.34 -0.98
N GLU A 84 -10.39 6.68 0.11
CA GLU A 84 -11.15 7.93 0.22
C GLU A 84 -10.66 8.86 1.33
N VAL A 85 -10.48 8.34 2.54
CA VAL A 85 -10.15 9.14 3.73
C VAL A 85 -9.09 8.46 4.58
N LEU A 86 -8.17 9.25 5.10
CA LEU A 86 -7.24 8.85 6.15
C LEU A 86 -7.22 9.92 7.23
N TRP A 87 -7.68 9.57 8.43
CA TRP A 87 -7.61 10.40 9.61
C TRP A 87 -6.62 9.80 10.60
N ILE A 88 -5.76 10.64 11.17
CA ILE A 88 -4.72 10.24 12.10
C ILE A 88 -4.75 11.16 13.31
N SER A 89 -4.74 10.59 14.50
CA SER A 89 -4.50 11.33 15.76
C SER A 89 -3.21 10.83 16.40
N ALA A 90 -2.26 11.72 16.57
CA ALA A 90 -0.99 11.46 17.24
C ALA A 90 -1.10 11.81 18.71
N SER A 91 -0.61 10.94 19.59
CA SER A 91 -0.61 11.12 21.03
C SER A 91 0.71 10.66 21.63
N MET A 92 1.19 11.37 22.64
CA MET A 92 2.22 10.90 23.57
C MET A 92 1.53 10.48 24.87
N ILE A 93 1.37 11.39 25.82
CA ILE A 93 0.50 11.22 26.99
C ILE A 93 -0.89 11.79 26.68
N VAL A 94 -0.92 12.91 25.99
CA VAL A 94 -2.13 13.59 25.50
C VAL A 94 -2.10 13.69 23.98
N PRO A 95 -3.25 13.92 23.30
CA PRO A 95 -3.25 14.18 21.86
C PRO A 95 -2.44 15.44 21.55
N ILE A 96 -1.50 15.31 20.59
CA ILE A 96 -0.55 16.37 20.21
C ILE A 96 -0.78 16.91 18.80
N ALA A 97 -1.32 16.11 17.91
CA ALA A 97 -1.58 16.50 16.52
C ALA A 97 -2.71 15.66 15.92
N LYS A 98 -3.34 16.22 14.87
CA LYS A 98 -4.26 15.48 14.01
C LYS A 98 -4.01 15.79 12.55
N ILE A 99 -4.29 14.77 11.72
CA ILE A 99 -4.25 14.84 10.26
C ILE A 99 -5.57 14.34 9.72
N LEU A 100 -6.09 15.01 8.71
CA LEU A 100 -7.15 14.52 7.85
C LEU A 100 -6.69 14.67 6.40
N LEU A 101 -6.62 13.58 5.70
CA LEU A 101 -6.33 13.52 4.28
C LEU A 101 -7.51 12.92 3.53
N THR A 102 -7.97 13.64 2.52
CA THR A 102 -8.88 13.14 1.49
C THR A 102 -8.19 13.21 0.13
N ASN A 103 -8.85 12.79 -0.93
CA ASN A 103 -8.30 12.92 -2.28
C ASN A 103 -8.23 14.37 -2.79
N GLU A 104 -8.81 15.33 -2.07
CA GLU A 104 -8.87 16.74 -2.48
C GLU A 104 -8.26 17.68 -1.45
N ARG A 105 -8.22 17.30 -0.17
CA ARG A 105 -7.87 18.21 0.93
C ARG A 105 -6.92 17.56 1.92
N PHE A 106 -5.98 18.35 2.40
CA PHE A 106 -5.10 18.02 3.51
C PHE A 106 -5.32 19.01 4.65
N VAL A 107 -5.68 18.49 5.82
CA VAL A 107 -5.81 19.28 7.05
C VAL A 107 -4.89 18.69 8.10
N PHE A 108 -4.12 19.54 8.73
CA PHE A 108 -3.21 19.18 9.82
C PHE A 108 -3.28 20.23 10.90
N TYR A 109 -3.23 19.85 12.15
CA TYR A 109 -2.90 20.77 13.23
C TYR A 109 -2.04 20.09 14.30
N GLU A 110 -1.21 20.89 14.97
CA GLU A 110 -0.42 20.46 16.11
C GLU A 110 -0.53 21.43 17.28
N LYS A 111 -0.34 20.93 18.52
CA LYS A 111 -0.64 21.67 19.76
C LYS A 111 0.57 22.40 20.37
N PHE A 112 1.79 22.09 19.98
CA PHE A 112 2.98 22.67 20.59
C PHE A 112 3.19 24.15 20.17
N GLN A 113 3.17 24.41 18.87
CA GLN A 113 3.27 25.76 18.32
C GLN A 113 1.90 26.37 18.01
N LYS A 114 0.83 25.59 18.20
CA LYS A 114 -0.55 25.95 17.86
C LYS A 114 -0.67 26.38 16.39
N THR A 115 -0.19 25.51 15.51
CA THR A 115 -0.23 25.77 14.08
C THR A 115 -1.14 24.78 13.35
N TYR A 116 -1.65 25.20 12.21
CA TYR A 116 -2.45 24.33 11.34
C TYR A 116 -2.21 24.61 9.86
N ILE A 117 -2.46 23.60 9.06
CA ILE A 117 -2.52 23.62 7.58
C ILE A 117 -3.91 23.23 7.18
N ASP A 118 -4.44 23.86 6.16
CA ASP A 118 -5.70 23.52 5.52
C ASP A 118 -5.58 23.88 4.03
N GLU A 119 -5.21 22.87 3.21
CA GLU A 119 -4.84 23.07 1.82
C GLU A 119 -5.66 22.18 0.87
N ASP A 120 -6.04 22.76 -0.26
CA ASP A 120 -6.55 22.05 -1.42
C ASP A 120 -5.38 21.40 -2.18
N LEU A 121 -5.46 20.11 -2.39
CA LEU A 121 -4.42 19.31 -3.03
C LEU A 121 -4.53 19.26 -4.55
N SER A 122 -5.59 19.76 -5.15
CA SER A 122 -5.91 19.59 -6.58
C SER A 122 -4.76 20.01 -7.50
N LYS A 123 -4.08 21.13 -7.18
CA LYS A 123 -2.94 21.62 -7.96
C LYS A 123 -1.72 20.71 -7.84
N VAL A 124 -1.39 20.33 -6.61
CA VAL A 124 -0.23 19.47 -6.30
C VAL A 124 -0.42 18.07 -6.92
N LEU A 125 -1.60 17.50 -6.77
CA LEU A 125 -1.93 16.19 -7.34
C LEU A 125 -1.85 16.19 -8.87
N LYS A 126 -2.34 17.25 -9.50
CA LYS A 126 -2.25 17.41 -10.95
C LYS A 126 -0.79 17.54 -11.41
N LEU A 127 0.03 18.32 -10.70
CA LEU A 127 1.46 18.48 -11.00
C LEU A 127 2.22 17.16 -10.86
N LEU A 128 1.94 16.39 -9.81
CA LEU A 128 2.57 15.09 -9.55
C LEU A 128 1.95 13.93 -10.34
N ASN A 129 0.90 14.19 -11.13
CA ASN A 129 0.11 13.17 -11.82
C ASN A 129 -0.35 12.04 -10.87
N LEU A 130 -0.67 12.40 -9.64
CA LEU A 130 -1.11 11.51 -8.58
C LEU A 130 -2.65 11.54 -8.49
N LYS A 131 -3.29 10.39 -8.62
CA LYS A 131 -4.76 10.29 -8.63
C LYS A 131 -5.37 10.24 -7.23
N SER A 132 -4.74 9.51 -6.31
CA SER A 132 -5.23 9.34 -4.96
C SER A 132 -4.05 9.33 -3.96
N PRO A 133 -3.85 10.42 -3.22
CA PRO A 133 -2.87 10.47 -2.15
C PRO A 133 -3.28 9.56 -0.98
N VAL A 134 -4.57 9.37 -0.75
CA VAL A 134 -5.08 8.47 0.29
C VAL A 134 -4.65 7.04 0.00
N LYS A 135 -4.92 6.54 -1.21
CA LYS A 135 -4.51 5.19 -1.64
C LYS A 135 -3.00 5.00 -1.52
N LEU A 136 -2.22 6.00 -1.94
CA LEU A 136 -0.75 5.94 -1.83
C LEU A 136 -0.31 5.73 -0.39
N LEU A 137 -0.84 6.50 0.56
CA LEU A 137 -0.49 6.38 1.97
C LEU A 137 -1.02 5.09 2.60
N GLN A 138 -2.23 4.66 2.25
CA GLN A 138 -2.78 3.39 2.72
C GLN A 138 -1.93 2.21 2.23
N ASN A 139 -1.47 2.22 0.96
CA ASN A 139 -0.55 1.22 0.44
C ASN A 139 0.77 1.20 1.22
N ILE A 140 1.36 2.36 1.51
CA ILE A 140 2.58 2.46 2.33
C ILE A 140 2.36 1.84 3.71
N LEU A 141 1.24 2.14 4.34
CA LEU A 141 0.96 1.72 5.71
C LEU A 141 0.64 0.23 5.81
N TYR A 142 0.01 -0.37 4.80
CA TYR A 142 -0.56 -1.71 4.91
C TYR A 142 0.07 -2.74 3.96
N GLY A 143 1.20 -2.43 3.34
CA GLY A 143 1.96 -3.39 2.52
C GLY A 143 1.51 -3.48 1.07
N GLY A 144 0.80 -2.49 0.58
CA GLY A 144 0.47 -2.37 -0.84
C GLY A 144 1.60 -1.74 -1.67
N ILE A 145 1.56 -1.96 -2.98
CA ILE A 145 2.54 -1.40 -3.92
C ILE A 145 2.22 0.07 -4.18
N VAL A 146 3.20 0.97 -3.93
CA VAL A 146 3.01 2.42 -4.10
C VAL A 146 3.02 2.89 -5.55
N THR A 147 3.71 2.18 -6.44
CA THR A 147 3.79 2.53 -7.87
C THR A 147 2.59 2.00 -8.63
N ASP A 148 2.03 2.80 -9.54
CA ASP A 148 1.00 2.30 -10.46
C ASP A 148 1.59 1.21 -11.36
N ILE A 149 1.41 -0.02 -10.93
CA ILE A 149 2.04 -1.21 -11.49
C ILE A 149 1.68 -1.45 -12.96
N ASN A 150 0.55 -0.92 -13.42
CA ASN A 150 0.09 -1.05 -14.81
C ASN A 150 0.72 -0.01 -15.75
N ARG A 151 1.22 1.09 -15.22
CA ARG A 151 1.80 2.19 -16.01
C ARG A 151 3.30 2.11 -16.14
N VAL A 152 3.90 1.09 -15.54
CA VAL A 152 5.34 0.94 -15.44
C VAL A 152 5.76 -0.38 -16.07
N LYS A 153 6.81 -0.34 -16.89
CA LYS A 153 7.46 -1.56 -17.35
C LYS A 153 8.34 -2.10 -16.23
N TRP A 154 8.20 -3.37 -15.96
CA TRP A 154 8.97 -4.08 -14.93
C TRP A 154 9.96 -5.02 -15.57
N ASP A 155 11.17 -5.04 -15.06
CA ASP A 155 12.19 -6.02 -15.37
C ASP A 155 12.36 -6.96 -14.16
N ARG A 156 12.58 -8.23 -14.42
CA ARG A 156 12.81 -9.22 -13.37
C ARG A 156 14.29 -9.30 -13.08
N ILE A 157 14.65 -9.15 -11.80
CA ILE A 157 16.02 -9.33 -11.30
C ILE A 157 16.13 -10.74 -10.70
N GLN A 158 17.18 -11.47 -11.07
CA GLN A 158 17.43 -12.80 -10.51
C GLN A 158 17.75 -12.69 -9.02
N ASN A 159 17.05 -13.47 -8.21
CA ASN A 159 17.22 -13.54 -6.77
C ASN A 159 16.81 -14.93 -6.27
N SER A 160 17.51 -15.47 -5.27
CA SER A 160 17.26 -16.81 -4.73
C SER A 160 16.09 -16.88 -3.74
N ASN A 161 15.70 -15.74 -3.13
CA ASN A 161 14.75 -15.74 -2.03
C ASN A 161 13.42 -15.03 -2.38
N PHE A 162 13.44 -14.11 -3.37
CA PHE A 162 12.30 -13.28 -3.69
C PHE A 162 12.06 -13.21 -5.20
N TYR A 163 10.83 -13.02 -5.60
CA TYR A 163 10.56 -12.40 -6.89
C TYR A 163 10.93 -10.92 -6.79
N VAL A 164 11.97 -10.52 -7.51
CA VAL A 164 12.42 -9.12 -7.52
C VAL A 164 12.01 -8.48 -8.83
N LEU A 165 11.18 -7.44 -8.76
CA LEU A 165 10.75 -6.64 -9.91
C LEU A 165 11.32 -5.23 -9.77
N GLN A 166 11.94 -4.72 -10.84
CA GLN A 166 12.51 -3.38 -10.86
C GLN A 166 11.92 -2.55 -11.99
N SER A 167 11.59 -1.33 -11.71
CA SER A 167 11.15 -0.33 -12.68
C SER A 167 12.25 0.70 -12.87
N SER A 168 12.63 0.94 -14.14
CA SER A 168 13.67 1.92 -14.51
C SER A 168 13.01 3.15 -15.12
N LYS A 169 12.45 4.03 -14.27
CA LYS A 169 11.96 5.36 -14.65
C LYS A 169 12.72 6.43 -13.86
N GLU A 170 12.28 7.70 -13.97
CA GLU A 170 12.80 8.82 -13.15
C GLU A 170 12.79 8.52 -11.66
N ILE A 171 11.77 7.79 -11.19
CA ILE A 171 11.69 7.22 -9.85
C ILE A 171 11.84 5.71 -10.00
N GLN A 172 12.95 5.18 -9.52
CA GLN A 172 13.22 3.74 -9.59
C GLN A 172 12.56 3.02 -8.43
N THR A 173 11.70 2.07 -8.74
CA THR A 173 11.03 1.24 -7.73
C THR A 173 11.51 -0.20 -7.84
N THR A 174 11.89 -0.80 -6.71
CA THR A 174 12.21 -2.24 -6.63
C THR A 174 11.28 -2.92 -5.63
N LEU A 175 10.62 -3.99 -6.05
CA LEU A 175 9.71 -4.79 -5.25
C LEU A 175 10.36 -6.14 -4.92
N PHE A 176 10.25 -6.57 -3.67
CA PHE A 176 10.66 -7.89 -3.20
C PHE A 176 9.40 -8.63 -2.73
N ILE A 177 8.97 -9.60 -3.50
CA ILE A 177 7.72 -10.32 -3.31
C ILE A 177 8.04 -11.75 -2.87
N ASN A 178 7.41 -12.19 -1.80
CA ASN A 178 7.57 -13.54 -1.26
C ASN A 178 7.10 -14.58 -2.27
N PRO A 179 7.92 -15.59 -2.63
CA PRO A 179 7.56 -16.56 -3.66
C PRO A 179 6.43 -17.51 -3.24
N LYS A 180 6.25 -17.73 -1.94
CA LYS A 180 5.23 -18.64 -1.39
C LYS A 180 3.89 -17.95 -1.21
N THR A 181 3.90 -16.74 -0.62
CA THR A 181 2.67 -16.03 -0.24
C THR A 181 2.27 -14.95 -1.24
N PHE A 182 3.18 -14.53 -2.12
CA PHE A 182 3.07 -13.37 -3.02
C PHE A 182 2.88 -12.03 -2.29
N GLN A 183 3.07 -11.99 -0.98
CA GLN A 183 3.05 -10.78 -0.19
C GLN A 183 4.28 -9.92 -0.47
N LEU A 184 4.12 -8.60 -0.43
CA LEU A 184 5.21 -7.65 -0.54
C LEU A 184 6.02 -7.62 0.76
N GLU A 185 7.27 -8.08 0.72
CA GLU A 185 8.17 -8.06 1.89
C GLU A 185 8.96 -6.76 1.99
N GLN A 186 9.32 -6.20 0.83
CA GLN A 186 10.04 -4.92 0.78
C GLN A 186 9.72 -4.17 -0.50
N GLN A 187 9.66 -2.85 -0.41
CA GLN A 187 9.76 -1.98 -1.58
C GLN A 187 10.78 -0.88 -1.35
N ARG A 188 11.55 -0.58 -2.37
CA ARG A 188 12.55 0.49 -2.39
C ARG A 188 12.18 1.50 -3.45
N ILE A 189 12.27 2.78 -3.11
CA ILE A 189 12.03 3.89 -4.02
C ILE A 189 13.28 4.75 -4.02
N PHE A 190 13.98 4.77 -5.12
CA PHE A 190 15.13 5.64 -5.33
C PHE A 190 14.73 6.82 -6.21
N ILE A 191 15.01 8.03 -5.73
CA ILE A 191 14.73 9.29 -6.41
C ILE A 191 16.09 9.90 -6.78
N PRO A 192 16.60 9.68 -8.02
CA PRO A 192 17.93 10.12 -8.43
C PRO A 192 18.15 11.62 -8.25
N LEU A 193 17.16 12.42 -8.67
CA LEU A 193 17.22 13.89 -8.58
C LEU A 193 17.48 14.40 -7.15
N LEU A 194 16.97 13.70 -6.13
CA LEU A 194 17.15 14.06 -4.73
C LEU A 194 18.27 13.26 -4.05
N SER A 195 18.91 12.35 -4.76
CA SER A 195 19.87 11.37 -4.21
C SER A 195 19.32 10.69 -2.95
N SER A 196 18.06 10.32 -2.99
CA SER A 196 17.31 9.81 -1.83
C SER A 196 16.80 8.39 -2.06
N LEU A 197 16.92 7.57 -1.05
CA LEU A 197 16.39 6.20 -1.01
C LEU A 197 15.37 6.06 0.12
N ILE A 198 14.17 5.60 -0.21
CA ILE A 198 13.15 5.23 0.76
C ILE A 198 12.98 3.71 0.69
N THR A 199 13.06 3.04 1.82
CA THR A 199 12.83 1.60 1.92
C THR A 199 11.71 1.33 2.90
N PHE A 200 10.73 0.53 2.49
CA PHE A 200 9.66 0.01 3.32
C PHE A 200 9.87 -1.50 3.46
N ASN A 201 9.95 -1.98 4.69
CA ASN A 201 10.01 -3.41 5.00
C ASN A 201 8.73 -3.80 5.73
N TYR A 202 8.02 -4.77 5.20
CA TYR A 202 6.78 -5.30 5.74
C TYR A 202 7.05 -6.64 6.40
N ARG A 203 6.69 -6.76 7.67
CA ARG A 203 7.06 -7.92 8.49
C ARG A 203 5.90 -8.44 9.30
N ASN A 204 6.02 -9.69 9.72
CA ASN A 204 5.13 -10.31 10.70
C ASN A 204 3.66 -10.21 10.25
N TYR A 205 3.38 -10.62 9.00
CA TYR A 205 2.03 -10.67 8.47
C TYR A 205 1.13 -11.50 9.37
N LYS A 206 -0.01 -10.92 9.76
CA LYS A 206 -1.02 -11.54 10.60
C LYS A 206 -2.37 -11.49 9.92
N ASN A 207 -3.23 -12.44 10.28
CA ASN A 207 -4.61 -12.45 9.82
C ASN A 207 -5.49 -11.74 10.84
N PHE A 208 -6.24 -10.74 10.39
CA PHE A 208 -7.26 -10.06 11.15
C PHE A 208 -8.56 -10.15 10.35
N ASP A 209 -9.51 -10.90 10.86
CA ASP A 209 -10.83 -11.09 10.23
C ASP A 209 -10.73 -11.57 8.75
N GLY A 210 -9.89 -12.58 8.51
CA GLY A 210 -9.65 -13.14 7.18
C GLY A 210 -8.72 -12.32 6.28
N LYS A 211 -8.28 -11.14 6.71
CA LYS A 211 -7.43 -10.22 5.95
C LYS A 211 -5.98 -10.27 6.45
N SER A 212 -5.04 -10.50 5.54
CA SER A 212 -3.62 -10.54 5.86
C SER A 212 -2.98 -9.16 5.74
N VAL A 213 -2.36 -8.68 6.81
CA VAL A 213 -1.72 -7.36 6.87
C VAL A 213 -0.42 -7.43 7.67
N PRO A 214 0.63 -6.66 7.31
CA PRO A 214 1.86 -6.62 8.11
C PRO A 214 1.56 -6.04 9.49
N SER A 215 1.99 -6.69 10.55
CA SER A 215 1.88 -6.14 11.90
C SER A 215 3.06 -5.23 12.26
N GLN A 216 4.08 -5.15 11.39
CA GLN A 216 5.20 -4.24 11.53
C GLN A 216 5.61 -3.69 10.17
N VAL A 217 5.82 -2.37 10.10
CA VAL A 217 6.36 -1.68 8.93
C VAL A 217 7.57 -0.85 9.37
N LEU A 218 8.74 -1.18 8.80
CA LEU A 218 9.98 -0.45 9.02
C LEU A 218 10.26 0.43 7.81
N ILE A 219 10.25 1.75 8.02
CA ILE A 219 10.53 2.74 6.97
C ILE A 219 11.92 3.32 7.23
N SER A 220 12.76 3.35 6.23
CA SER A 220 14.02 4.09 6.27
C SER A 220 14.11 5.08 5.12
N TYR A 221 14.49 6.30 5.44
CA TYR A 221 14.76 7.38 4.48
C TYR A 221 16.22 7.77 4.57
N ILE A 222 16.93 7.67 3.46
CA ILE A 222 18.35 8.00 3.35
C ILE A 222 18.51 9.14 2.36
N LYS A 223 19.16 10.23 2.79
CA LYS A 223 19.54 11.37 1.94
C LYS A 223 20.96 11.81 2.31
N GLY A 224 21.92 11.53 1.43
CA GLY A 224 23.33 11.71 1.74
C GLY A 224 23.75 10.88 2.95
N SER A 225 24.32 11.51 3.98
CA SER A 225 24.71 10.87 5.24
C SER A 225 23.60 10.79 6.30
N ARG A 226 22.42 11.36 6.02
CA ARG A 226 21.31 11.37 6.98
C ARG A 226 20.43 10.15 6.79
N ILE A 227 20.11 9.50 7.91
CA ILE A 227 19.21 8.36 7.94
C ILE A 227 18.09 8.65 8.94
N THR A 228 16.85 8.56 8.49
CA THR A 228 15.67 8.59 9.34
C THR A 228 15.02 7.23 9.32
N ARG A 229 14.64 6.70 10.48
CA ARG A 229 13.95 5.43 10.64
C ARG A 229 12.61 5.64 11.33
N ILE A 230 11.60 4.93 10.88
CA ILE A 230 10.28 4.90 11.49
C ILE A 230 9.88 3.43 11.59
N ASN A 231 9.61 2.98 12.81
CA ASN A 231 9.07 1.66 13.08
C ASN A 231 7.59 1.80 13.47
N LEU A 232 6.72 1.18 12.71
CA LEU A 232 5.28 1.13 12.94
C LEU A 232 4.93 -0.28 13.45
N GLU A 233 4.38 -0.38 14.66
CA GLU A 233 3.89 -1.63 15.24
C GLU A 233 2.38 -1.54 15.42
N TYR A 234 1.64 -2.35 14.67
CA TYR A 234 0.19 -2.41 14.70
C TYR A 234 -0.27 -3.36 15.80
N SER A 235 -1.10 -2.85 16.71
CA SER A 235 -1.60 -3.63 17.85
C SER A 235 -3.04 -4.10 17.70
N GLN A 236 -3.84 -3.40 16.91
CA GLN A 236 -5.27 -3.63 16.80
C GLN A 236 -5.77 -3.23 15.41
N PHE A 237 -6.68 -4.03 14.85
CA PHE A 237 -7.43 -3.74 13.63
C PHE A 237 -8.91 -4.02 13.90
N ASP A 238 -9.75 -3.01 13.69
CA ASP A 238 -11.20 -3.10 13.79
C ASP A 238 -11.82 -2.63 12.48
N PHE A 239 -12.93 -3.25 12.06
CA PHE A 239 -13.66 -2.94 10.83
C PHE A 239 -15.09 -2.48 11.18
N PRO A 240 -15.28 -1.26 11.68
CA PRO A 240 -16.60 -0.78 12.09
C PRO A 240 -17.48 -0.44 10.89
N GLU A 241 -18.79 -0.56 11.04
CA GLU A 241 -19.75 -0.15 10.00
C GLU A 241 -19.72 1.35 9.73
N ASN A 242 -19.48 2.17 10.76
CA ASN A 242 -19.47 3.62 10.66
C ASN A 242 -18.23 4.22 11.31
N LEU A 243 -17.71 5.28 10.68
CA LEU A 243 -16.59 6.08 11.19
C LEU A 243 -16.95 7.57 11.25
N ASN A 244 -16.37 8.26 12.22
CA ASN A 244 -16.35 9.72 12.27
C ASN A 244 -14.89 10.21 12.24
N PHE A 245 -14.68 11.40 11.72
CA PHE A 245 -13.37 12.00 11.49
C PHE A 245 -13.29 13.39 12.18
N PRO A 246 -13.23 13.43 13.54
CA PRO A 246 -13.30 14.69 14.27
C PRO A 246 -12.05 15.55 13.99
N MET A 247 -12.24 16.64 13.28
CA MET A 247 -11.18 17.55 12.81
C MET A 247 -11.63 19.00 13.04
N GLU A 248 -11.67 19.41 14.31
CA GLU A 248 -11.92 20.79 14.69
C GLU A 248 -10.58 21.49 14.97
N ILE A 249 -10.32 22.56 14.25
CA ILE A 249 -9.14 23.41 14.46
C ILE A 249 -9.51 24.46 15.50
N PRO A 250 -8.78 24.55 16.63
CA PRO A 250 -9.05 25.58 17.61
C PRO A 250 -8.83 26.99 17.04
N SER A 251 -9.67 27.96 17.45
CA SER A 251 -9.69 29.31 16.90
C SER A 251 -8.42 30.13 17.19
N ASP A 252 -7.64 29.73 18.19
CA ASP A 252 -6.38 30.37 18.59
C ASP A 252 -5.15 29.84 17.84
N TYR A 253 -5.35 28.97 16.83
CA TYR A 253 -4.24 28.40 16.08
C TYR A 253 -3.89 29.27 14.85
N LYS A 254 -2.59 29.36 14.59
CA LYS A 254 -2.06 30.12 13.45
C LYS A 254 -1.99 29.22 12.20
N ARG A 255 -2.54 29.71 11.09
CA ARG A 255 -2.38 29.04 9.79
C ARG A 255 -0.94 29.19 9.29
N ILE A 256 -0.39 28.09 8.79
CA ILE A 256 0.88 28.05 8.05
C ILE A 256 0.64 27.34 6.71
N ASN A 257 1.50 27.61 5.73
CA ASN A 257 1.43 26.98 4.42
C ASN A 257 2.28 25.70 4.39
N LEU A 258 1.92 24.77 3.53
CA LEU A 258 2.67 23.52 3.36
C LEU A 258 4.15 23.76 2.98
N ASP A 259 4.41 24.82 2.19
CA ASP A 259 5.76 25.21 1.76
C ASP A 259 6.69 25.63 2.93
N GLU A 260 6.14 26.02 4.06
CA GLU A 260 6.91 26.38 5.26
C GLU A 260 7.47 25.14 6.00
N ILE A 261 6.88 23.97 5.77
CA ILE A 261 7.31 22.69 6.38
C ILE A 261 8.34 21.98 5.51
N ILE A 262 8.27 22.14 4.19
CA ILE A 262 9.09 21.38 3.22
C ILE A 262 10.50 21.98 3.05
N LYS A 263 10.75 23.15 3.56
CA LYS A 263 12.09 23.79 3.59
C LYS A 263 12.95 23.17 4.67
#